data_2ef4e544252d2eaaae46476c8b2daa2a
#
_entry.id   2ef4e544252d2eaaae46476c8b2daa2a
#
_cell.length_a   1.000
_cell.length_b   1.000
_cell.length_c   1.000
_cell.angle_alpha   90.00
_cell.angle_beta   90.00
_cell.angle_gamma   90.00
#
_symmetry.space_group_name_H-M   'P 1'
#
loop_
_entity.id
_entity.type
_entity.pdbx_description
1 polymer ?
#
loop_
_entity_poly.entity_id
_entity_poly.type
_entity_poly.pdbx_seq_one_letter_code
_entity_poly.pdbx_strand_id
1 'polypeptide(L)'
;EEAQQQTADAFTRLIKGGRIHFSDNKDISFSLKSLEIGSNLSASELLKIASSLACAGRARSYARTERDEEIADSLNPLFEELEPLTPLQNEINRCIISEEEIADDASPNLKRIRRSINQANDKIHSQLTNMVNTSYRTYLQDAVITTRDGRYCIPVKAEYKGQVPGMVHDQSSTG
;
A
#
# COMPACT_ATOMS: atom_id res chain seq x y z
N GLU A 1 1.82 32.74 -34.10
CA GLU A 1 2.82 33.54 -33.36
C GLU A 1 2.96 33.03 -31.91
N GLU A 2 1.90 32.87 -31.15
CA GLU A 2 1.94 32.41 -29.76
C GLU A 2 2.61 31.04 -29.61
N ALA A 3 2.22 30.03 -30.38
CA ALA A 3 2.81 28.68 -30.32
C ALA A 3 4.32 28.66 -30.70
N GLN A 4 4.76 29.58 -31.55
CA GLN A 4 6.16 29.74 -31.90
C GLN A 4 6.95 30.35 -30.73
N GLN A 5 6.37 31.31 -30.03
CA GLN A 5 6.97 31.90 -28.83
C GLN A 5 7.08 30.86 -27.72
N GLN A 6 6.01 30.11 -27.45
CA GLN A 6 6.03 29.03 -26.46
C GLN A 6 7.11 27.98 -26.78
N THR A 7 7.29 27.63 -28.05
CA THR A 7 8.35 26.70 -28.48
C THR A 7 9.75 27.27 -28.22
N ALA A 8 9.97 28.55 -28.50
CA ALA A 8 11.26 29.21 -28.25
C ALA A 8 11.56 29.31 -26.75
N ASP A 9 10.56 29.65 -25.95
CA ASP A 9 10.68 29.73 -24.49
C ASP A 9 10.92 28.34 -23.89
N ALA A 10 10.24 27.28 -24.36
CA ALA A 10 10.49 25.91 -23.96
C ALA A 10 11.93 25.46 -24.26
N PHE A 11 12.45 25.79 -25.44
CA PHE A 11 13.84 25.51 -25.80
C PHE A 11 14.83 26.23 -24.90
N THR A 12 14.55 27.49 -24.60
CA THR A 12 15.39 28.29 -23.68
C THR A 12 15.40 27.68 -22.27
N ARG A 13 14.25 27.26 -21.75
CA ARG A 13 14.14 26.57 -20.46
C ARG A 13 14.91 25.25 -20.44
N LEU A 14 14.83 24.45 -21.49
CA LEU A 14 15.56 23.18 -21.60
C LEU A 14 17.08 23.39 -21.56
N ILE A 15 17.59 24.47 -22.18
CA ILE A 15 19.02 24.79 -22.16
C ILE A 15 19.46 25.26 -20.77
N LYS A 16 18.67 26.12 -20.11
CA LYS A 16 19.02 26.75 -18.84
C LYS A 16 18.72 25.87 -17.63
N GLY A 17 17.55 25.24 -17.60
CA GLY A 17 16.99 24.51 -16.46
C GLY A 17 17.01 22.98 -16.59
N GLY A 18 17.50 22.45 -17.74
CA GLY A 18 17.50 21.03 -18.01
C GLY A 18 16.14 20.45 -18.40
N ARG A 19 16.00 19.13 -18.35
CA ARG A 19 14.81 18.44 -18.80
C ARG A 19 13.80 18.26 -17.68
N ILE A 20 12.53 18.46 -18.00
CA ILE A 20 11.42 18.02 -17.16
C ILE A 20 10.94 16.65 -17.61
N HIS A 21 10.61 15.77 -16.64
CA HIS A 21 10.15 14.41 -16.90
C HIS A 21 8.65 14.29 -16.58
N PHE A 22 7.87 13.91 -17.60
CA PHE A 22 6.42 13.64 -17.50
C PHE A 22 6.09 12.14 -17.56
N SER A 23 7.11 11.27 -17.51
CA SER A 23 6.95 9.82 -17.67
C SER A 23 6.00 9.17 -16.66
N ASP A 24 5.89 9.77 -15.49
CA ASP A 24 5.06 9.26 -14.39
C ASP A 24 3.61 9.76 -14.46
N ASN A 25 3.31 10.65 -15.40
CA ASN A 25 1.94 11.10 -15.60
C ASN A 25 1.10 9.98 -16.22
N LYS A 26 0.03 9.59 -15.56
CA LYS A 26 -0.91 8.55 -16.01
C LYS A 26 -2.26 9.18 -16.33
N ASP A 27 -2.95 8.60 -17.31
CA ASP A 27 -4.32 8.98 -17.57
C ASP A 27 -5.22 8.54 -16.39
N ILE A 28 -5.81 9.51 -15.72
CA ILE A 28 -6.71 9.34 -14.59
C ILE A 28 -8.16 9.69 -14.93
N SER A 29 -8.47 9.94 -16.20
CA SER A 29 -9.79 10.40 -16.65
C SER A 29 -10.89 9.40 -16.29
N PHE A 30 -10.62 8.09 -16.37
CA PHE A 30 -11.56 7.07 -15.99
C PHE A 30 -11.85 7.10 -14.47
N SER A 31 -10.81 7.23 -13.65
CA SER A 31 -10.94 7.31 -12.20
C SER A 31 -11.76 8.54 -11.77
N LEU A 32 -11.55 9.69 -12.41
CA LEU A 32 -12.35 10.89 -12.15
C LEU A 32 -13.82 10.70 -12.49
N LYS A 33 -14.12 10.11 -13.66
CA LYS A 33 -15.51 9.77 -14.05
C LYS A 33 -16.16 8.79 -13.08
N SER A 34 -15.40 7.81 -12.58
CA SER A 34 -15.89 6.86 -11.58
C SER A 34 -16.27 7.56 -10.27
N LEU A 35 -15.48 8.53 -9.83
CA LEU A 35 -15.80 9.33 -8.64
C LEU A 35 -17.03 10.20 -8.84
N GLU A 36 -17.22 10.78 -10.02
CA GLU A 36 -18.41 11.61 -10.32
C GLU A 36 -19.72 10.84 -10.17
N ILE A 37 -19.73 9.54 -10.46
CA ILE A 37 -20.89 8.65 -10.28
C ILE A 37 -20.93 7.99 -8.90
N GLY A 38 -20.06 8.40 -7.97
CA GLY A 38 -20.05 7.91 -6.59
C GLY A 38 -19.37 6.55 -6.39
N SER A 39 -18.57 6.08 -7.34
CA SER A 39 -17.80 4.83 -7.19
C SER A 39 -16.58 5.04 -6.31
N ASN A 40 -16.12 3.95 -5.67
CA ASN A 40 -14.86 3.94 -4.95
C ASN A 40 -13.69 3.61 -5.90
N LEU A 41 -12.52 4.15 -5.62
CA LEU A 41 -11.30 3.84 -6.33
C LEU A 41 -10.50 2.74 -5.62
N SER A 42 -9.83 1.91 -6.40
CA SER A 42 -8.86 0.93 -5.92
C SER A 42 -7.55 1.60 -5.47
N ALA A 43 -6.71 0.87 -4.73
CA ALA A 43 -5.38 1.33 -4.34
C ALA A 43 -4.52 1.71 -5.56
N SER A 44 -4.57 0.90 -6.63
CA SER A 44 -3.86 1.16 -7.90
C SER A 44 -4.29 2.49 -8.53
N GLU A 45 -5.59 2.79 -8.57
CA GLU A 45 -6.11 4.04 -9.12
C GLU A 45 -5.69 5.25 -8.28
N LEU A 46 -5.74 5.13 -6.95
CA LEU A 46 -5.29 6.19 -6.04
C LEU A 46 -3.78 6.45 -6.18
N LEU A 47 -2.96 5.41 -6.33
CA LEU A 47 -1.52 5.57 -6.59
C LEU A 47 -1.23 6.25 -7.94
N LYS A 48 -2.04 5.97 -8.98
CA LYS A 48 -1.93 6.68 -10.27
C LYS A 48 -2.25 8.16 -10.10
N ILE A 49 -3.27 8.51 -9.32
CA ILE A 49 -3.61 9.89 -9.00
C ILE A 49 -2.45 10.56 -8.24
N ALA A 50 -1.91 9.91 -7.21
CA ALA A 50 -0.77 10.44 -6.46
C ALA A 50 0.45 10.68 -7.36
N SER A 51 0.72 9.76 -8.31
CA SER A 51 1.79 9.91 -9.30
C SER A 51 1.57 11.11 -10.22
N SER A 52 0.35 11.34 -10.70
CA SER A 52 0.00 12.50 -11.53
C SER A 52 0.13 13.81 -10.74
N LEU A 53 -0.30 13.84 -9.48
CA LEU A 53 -0.13 15.01 -8.60
C LEU A 53 1.35 15.30 -8.33
N ALA A 54 2.17 14.26 -8.12
CA ALA A 54 3.62 14.39 -8.00
C ALA A 54 4.25 14.98 -9.26
N CYS A 55 3.78 14.55 -10.43
CA CYS A 55 4.23 15.07 -11.72
C CYS A 55 3.87 16.57 -11.86
N ALA A 56 2.64 16.96 -11.51
CA ALA A 56 2.22 18.35 -11.48
C ALA A 56 3.07 19.19 -10.51
N GLY A 57 3.40 18.64 -9.34
CA GLY A 57 4.28 19.32 -8.37
C GLY A 57 5.69 19.57 -8.92
N ARG A 58 6.27 18.55 -9.58
CA ARG A 58 7.58 18.71 -10.25
C ARG A 58 7.53 19.75 -11.38
N ALA A 59 6.48 19.73 -12.19
CA ALA A 59 6.29 20.70 -13.26
C ALA A 59 6.19 22.12 -12.72
N ARG A 60 5.38 22.32 -11.68
CA ARG A 60 5.24 23.64 -11.02
C ARG A 60 6.55 24.11 -10.38
N SER A 61 7.31 23.18 -9.77
CA SER A 61 8.63 23.51 -9.23
C SER A 61 9.63 23.87 -10.32
N TYR A 62 9.61 23.16 -11.44
CA TYR A 62 10.46 23.47 -12.60
C TYR A 62 10.19 24.88 -13.15
N ALA A 63 8.95 25.34 -13.15
CA ALA A 63 8.60 26.71 -13.57
C ALA A 63 9.24 27.80 -12.69
N ARG A 64 9.45 27.51 -11.42
CA ARG A 64 10.05 28.40 -10.44
C ARG A 64 11.57 28.28 -10.37
N THR A 65 12.17 27.50 -11.29
CA THR A 65 13.59 27.13 -11.20
C THR A 65 14.51 28.32 -11.23
N GLU A 66 15.16 28.46 -10.13
CA GLU A 66 16.56 28.71 -9.81
C GLU A 66 17.14 30.07 -10.18
N ARG A 67 17.56 30.73 -9.15
CA ARG A 67 18.32 31.97 -9.10
C ARG A 67 17.47 33.24 -9.26
N ASP A 68 16.58 33.52 -8.28
CA ASP A 68 16.06 34.88 -8.00
C ASP A 68 15.63 35.78 -9.20
N GLU A 69 15.66 35.27 -10.40
CA GLU A 69 15.10 35.87 -11.60
C GLU A 69 13.86 35.05 -12.00
N GLU A 70 12.68 35.56 -11.72
CA GLU A 70 11.44 35.11 -12.34
C GLU A 70 11.64 35.12 -13.87
N ILE A 71 11.79 33.94 -14.46
CA ILE A 71 11.72 33.82 -15.92
C ILE A 71 10.26 34.00 -16.30
N ALA A 72 9.84 35.24 -16.44
CA ALA A 72 8.51 35.57 -16.97
C ALA A 72 8.53 35.29 -18.48
N ASP A 73 8.07 34.10 -18.88
CA ASP A 73 7.91 33.72 -20.28
C ASP A 73 6.47 33.27 -20.59
N SER A 74 6.20 32.93 -21.85
CA SER A 74 4.88 32.55 -22.31
C SER A 74 4.38 31.19 -21.72
N LEU A 75 5.25 30.42 -21.04
CA LEU A 75 4.89 29.15 -20.42
C LEU A 75 4.50 29.28 -18.95
N ASN A 76 4.83 30.39 -18.29
CA ASN A 76 4.49 30.60 -16.87
C ASN A 76 3.02 30.34 -16.57
N PRO A 77 2.04 30.89 -17.32
CA PRO A 77 0.63 30.67 -17.04
C PRO A 77 0.25 29.18 -17.04
N LEU A 78 0.82 28.38 -17.95
CA LEU A 78 0.55 26.93 -18.03
C LEU A 78 1.02 26.18 -16.78
N PHE A 79 2.14 26.58 -16.21
CA PHE A 79 2.64 25.95 -14.98
C PHE A 79 1.90 26.45 -13.73
N GLU A 80 1.45 27.70 -13.74
CA GLU A 80 0.68 28.28 -12.62
C GLU A 80 -0.70 27.67 -12.47
N GLU A 81 -1.32 27.25 -13.57
CA GLU A 81 -2.60 26.51 -13.57
C GLU A 81 -2.49 25.13 -12.91
N LEU A 82 -1.28 24.57 -12.75
CA LEU A 82 -1.11 23.28 -12.12
C LEU A 82 -1.30 23.36 -10.61
N GLU A 83 -2.27 22.63 -10.09
CA GLU A 83 -2.48 22.44 -8.66
C GLU A 83 -2.02 21.03 -8.22
N PRO A 84 -0.85 20.90 -7.60
CA PRO A 84 -0.30 19.59 -7.23
C PRO A 84 -1.01 18.93 -6.06
N LEU A 85 -1.94 19.60 -5.37
CA LEU A 85 -2.69 19.10 -4.23
C LEU A 85 -1.81 18.26 -3.27
N THR A 86 -0.66 18.79 -2.91
CA THR A 86 0.37 18.10 -2.11
C THR A 86 -0.17 17.44 -0.84
N PRO A 87 -1.10 18.03 -0.07
CA PRO A 87 -1.69 17.37 1.09
C PRO A 87 -2.42 16.07 0.72
N LEU A 88 -3.17 16.05 -0.39
CA LEU A 88 -3.87 14.86 -0.88
C LEU A 88 -2.89 13.80 -1.36
N GLN A 89 -1.88 14.19 -2.14
CA GLN A 89 -0.82 13.29 -2.58
C GLN A 89 -0.13 12.62 -1.39
N ASN A 90 0.24 13.39 -0.38
CA ASN A 90 0.91 12.87 0.82
C ASN A 90 0.00 11.90 1.59
N GLU A 91 -1.29 12.21 1.71
CA GLU A 91 -2.25 11.35 2.41
C GLU A 91 -2.46 10.02 1.67
N ILE A 92 -2.54 10.03 0.34
CA ILE A 92 -2.61 8.80 -0.46
C ILE A 92 -1.36 7.95 -0.22
N ASN A 93 -0.17 8.53 -0.34
CA ASN A 93 1.10 7.81 -0.16
C ASN A 93 1.31 7.35 1.29
N ARG A 94 0.77 8.04 2.27
CA ARG A 94 0.80 7.63 3.68
C ARG A 94 -0.08 6.41 3.92
N CYS A 95 -1.25 6.38 3.29
CA CYS A 95 -2.24 5.32 3.51
C CYS A 95 -1.99 4.07 2.65
N ILE A 96 -1.42 4.23 1.45
CA ILE A 96 -1.30 3.16 0.46
C ILE A 96 0.17 2.90 0.18
N ILE A 97 0.66 1.73 0.62
CA ILE A 97 2.06 1.32 0.44
C ILE A 97 2.27 0.76 -0.96
N SER A 98 1.32 -0.05 -1.43
CA SER A 98 1.33 -0.66 -2.76
C SER A 98 -0.09 -0.94 -3.24
N GLU A 99 -0.23 -1.49 -4.45
CA GLU A 99 -1.54 -1.88 -5.00
C GLU A 99 -2.27 -2.93 -4.15
N GLU A 100 -1.52 -3.72 -3.37
CA GLU A 100 -2.03 -4.82 -2.54
C GLU A 100 -1.97 -4.51 -1.04
N GLU A 101 -1.31 -3.41 -0.64
CA GLU A 101 -1.02 -3.15 0.77
C GLU A 101 -1.43 -1.76 1.21
N ILE A 102 -2.29 -1.73 2.23
CA ILE A 102 -2.70 -0.52 2.95
C ILE A 102 -1.90 -0.42 4.25
N ALA A 103 -1.36 0.74 4.55
CA ALA A 103 -0.59 1.00 5.76
C ALA A 103 -1.39 0.66 7.03
N ASP A 104 -0.73 0.11 8.04
CA ASP A 104 -1.37 -0.26 9.31
C ASP A 104 -2.06 0.92 9.99
N ASP A 105 -1.48 2.09 9.85
CA ASP A 105 -1.95 3.34 10.45
C ASP A 105 -2.73 4.23 9.47
N ALA A 106 -3.14 3.70 8.31
CA ALA A 106 -3.99 4.42 7.37
C ALA A 106 -5.26 4.96 8.03
N SER A 107 -5.81 4.22 9.01
CA SER A 107 -6.82 4.77 9.90
C SER A 107 -6.66 4.23 11.33
N PRO A 108 -7.10 4.98 12.37
CA PRO A 108 -7.05 4.51 13.75
C PRO A 108 -7.83 3.20 13.97
N ASN A 109 -8.93 3.02 13.25
CA ASN A 109 -9.74 1.81 13.34
C ASN A 109 -9.02 0.59 12.73
N LEU A 110 -8.41 0.73 11.56
CA LEU A 110 -7.63 -0.33 10.92
C LEU A 110 -6.46 -0.76 11.81
N LYS A 111 -5.72 0.20 12.36
CA LYS A 111 -4.62 -0.05 13.30
C LYS A 111 -5.08 -0.85 14.53
N ARG A 112 -6.23 -0.46 15.11
CA ARG A 112 -6.82 -1.16 16.26
C ARG A 112 -7.20 -2.60 15.92
N ILE A 113 -7.87 -2.79 14.77
CA ILE A 113 -8.32 -4.13 14.31
C ILE A 113 -7.11 -5.03 14.03
N ARG A 114 -6.13 -4.58 13.27
CA ARG A 114 -4.91 -5.37 12.98
C ARG A 114 -4.14 -5.74 14.26
N ARG A 115 -4.02 -4.79 15.20
CA ARG A 115 -3.43 -5.07 16.51
C ARG A 115 -4.20 -6.15 17.28
N SER A 116 -5.53 -6.10 17.27
CA SER A 116 -6.36 -7.11 17.93
C SER A 116 -6.21 -8.49 17.28
N ILE A 117 -6.09 -8.55 15.95
CA ILE A 117 -5.82 -9.81 15.22
C ILE A 117 -4.47 -10.39 15.63
N ASN A 118 -3.41 -9.58 15.65
CA ASN A 118 -2.09 -10.02 16.05
C ASN A 118 -2.08 -10.52 17.51
N GLN A 119 -2.70 -9.79 18.43
CA GLN A 119 -2.83 -10.23 19.82
C GLN A 119 -3.60 -11.55 19.96
N ALA A 120 -4.65 -11.76 19.16
CA ALA A 120 -5.38 -13.02 19.16
C ALA A 120 -4.51 -14.18 18.66
N ASN A 121 -3.75 -13.95 17.59
CA ASN A 121 -2.80 -14.95 17.05
C ASN A 121 -1.70 -15.29 18.06
N ASP A 122 -1.10 -14.29 18.71
CA ASP A 122 -0.08 -14.49 19.73
C ASP A 122 -0.62 -15.30 20.91
N LYS A 123 -1.86 -15.02 21.31
CA LYS A 123 -2.54 -15.78 22.38
C LYS A 123 -2.76 -17.24 21.98
N ILE A 124 -3.21 -17.49 20.76
CA ILE A 124 -3.40 -18.86 20.23
C ILE A 124 -2.04 -19.59 20.22
N HIS A 125 -1.00 -18.95 19.68
CA HIS A 125 0.35 -19.53 19.66
C HIS A 125 0.87 -19.87 21.04
N SER A 126 0.71 -18.96 22.01
CA SER A 126 1.14 -19.18 23.40
C SER A 126 0.39 -20.32 24.05
N GLN A 127 -0.93 -20.43 23.83
CA GLN A 127 -1.74 -21.53 24.35
C GLN A 127 -1.31 -22.87 23.74
N LEU A 128 -1.12 -22.95 22.44
CA LEU A 128 -0.68 -24.15 21.74
C LEU A 128 0.73 -24.57 22.18
N THR A 129 1.64 -23.62 22.34
CA THR A 129 2.99 -23.89 22.85
C THR A 129 2.94 -24.47 24.25
N ASN A 130 2.08 -23.97 25.12
CA ASN A 130 1.89 -24.54 26.46
C ASN A 130 1.28 -25.94 26.38
N MET A 131 0.26 -26.17 25.54
CA MET A 131 -0.34 -27.48 25.33
C MET A 131 0.69 -28.51 24.86
N VAL A 132 1.49 -28.15 23.85
CA VAL A 132 2.52 -29.02 23.26
C VAL A 132 3.65 -29.35 24.24
N ASN A 133 4.09 -28.40 25.04
CA ASN A 133 5.24 -28.57 25.94
C ASN A 133 4.90 -29.11 27.32
N THR A 134 3.64 -28.94 27.77
CA THR A 134 3.23 -29.30 29.13
C THR A 134 2.00 -30.20 29.16
N SER A 135 0.81 -29.68 28.85
CA SER A 135 -0.47 -30.34 29.15
C SER A 135 -0.67 -31.66 28.36
N TYR A 136 -0.24 -31.70 27.11
CA TYR A 136 -0.49 -32.83 26.21
C TYR A 136 0.79 -33.49 25.68
N ARG A 137 1.98 -33.08 26.17
CA ARG A 137 3.26 -33.57 25.64
C ARG A 137 3.35 -35.09 25.52
N THR A 138 2.84 -35.85 26.48
CA THR A 138 2.87 -37.34 26.48
C THR A 138 1.92 -37.93 25.43
N TYR A 139 0.88 -37.21 25.04
CA TYR A 139 -0.13 -37.66 24.09
C TYR A 139 0.23 -37.31 22.64
N LEU A 140 1.25 -36.45 22.43
CA LEU A 140 1.67 -36.04 21.11
C LEU A 140 2.72 -36.98 20.52
N GLN A 141 2.64 -37.19 19.22
CA GLN A 141 3.64 -37.88 18.46
C GLN A 141 4.94 -37.07 18.43
N ASP A 142 4.81 -35.76 18.13
CA ASP A 142 5.89 -34.77 18.14
C ASP A 142 5.43 -33.49 18.81
N ALA A 143 6.38 -32.79 19.49
CA ALA A 143 6.10 -31.52 20.15
C ALA A 143 6.16 -30.35 19.15
N VAL A 144 5.34 -30.42 18.09
CA VAL A 144 5.29 -29.41 17.02
C VAL A 144 3.88 -28.84 16.83
N ILE A 145 3.81 -27.59 16.41
CA ILE A 145 2.57 -26.95 15.96
C ILE A 145 2.65 -26.88 14.44
N THR A 146 1.64 -27.40 13.75
CA THR A 146 1.52 -27.38 12.30
C THR A 146 0.30 -26.58 11.87
N THR A 147 0.19 -26.29 10.59
CA THR A 147 -1.00 -25.65 10.02
C THR A 147 -1.60 -26.54 8.94
N ARG A 148 -2.91 -26.75 8.99
CA ARG A 148 -3.70 -27.44 7.99
C ARG A 148 -4.93 -26.61 7.65
N ASP A 149 -5.13 -26.29 6.38
CA ASP A 149 -6.25 -25.48 5.88
C ASP A 149 -6.44 -24.17 6.67
N GLY A 150 -5.32 -23.48 6.97
CA GLY A 150 -5.34 -22.22 7.72
C GLY A 150 -5.62 -22.36 9.23
N ARG A 151 -5.66 -23.59 9.78
CA ARG A 151 -5.89 -23.86 11.20
C ARG A 151 -4.64 -24.46 11.83
N TYR A 152 -4.36 -24.06 13.05
CA TYR A 152 -3.28 -24.66 13.84
C TYR A 152 -3.67 -26.05 14.29
N CYS A 153 -2.77 -27.01 14.13
CA CYS A 153 -2.94 -28.40 14.49
C CYS A 153 -1.75 -28.91 15.30
N ILE A 154 -2.01 -29.89 16.16
CA ILE A 154 -0.99 -30.60 16.91
C ILE A 154 -1.10 -32.12 16.60
N PRO A 155 0.01 -32.84 16.42
CA PRO A 155 0.00 -34.27 16.08
C PRO A 155 -0.25 -35.12 17.34
N VAL A 156 -1.44 -35.68 17.46
CA VAL A 156 -1.83 -36.56 18.59
C VAL A 156 -1.67 -38.00 18.19
N LYS A 157 -1.06 -38.84 19.05
CA LYS A 157 -0.98 -40.28 18.86
C LYS A 157 -2.38 -40.92 18.83
N ALA A 158 -2.59 -41.91 17.97
CA ALA A 158 -3.91 -42.50 17.72
C ALA A 158 -4.59 -43.02 19.00
N GLU A 159 -3.84 -43.60 19.91
CA GLU A 159 -4.31 -44.15 21.19
C GLU A 159 -4.81 -43.08 22.17
N TYR A 160 -4.42 -41.82 21.98
CA TYR A 160 -4.82 -40.70 22.85
C TYR A 160 -5.86 -39.71 22.19
N LYS A 161 -6.39 -40.09 21.03
CA LYS A 161 -7.36 -39.29 20.27
C LYS A 161 -8.57 -38.79 21.10
N GLY A 162 -9.05 -39.62 22.05
CA GLY A 162 -10.15 -39.27 22.93
C GLY A 162 -9.78 -38.41 24.16
N GLN A 163 -8.48 -38.20 24.42
CA GLN A 163 -7.98 -37.52 25.62
C GLN A 163 -7.56 -36.07 25.33
N VAL A 164 -7.37 -35.72 24.07
CA VAL A 164 -7.07 -34.36 23.63
C VAL A 164 -8.32 -33.73 22.98
N PRO A 165 -8.94 -32.74 23.59
CA PRO A 165 -10.13 -32.13 23.03
C PRO A 165 -9.79 -31.35 21.76
N GLY A 166 -10.53 -31.61 20.68
CA GLY A 166 -10.31 -30.95 19.40
C GLY A 166 -11.04 -31.64 18.26
N MET A 167 -10.95 -31.06 17.07
CA MET A 167 -11.42 -31.67 15.83
C MET A 167 -10.24 -32.32 15.10
N VAL A 168 -10.47 -33.50 14.57
CA VAL A 168 -9.50 -34.17 13.71
C VAL A 168 -9.55 -33.57 12.33
N HIS A 169 -8.43 -33.00 11.87
CA HIS A 169 -8.30 -32.41 10.54
C HIS A 169 -7.67 -33.37 9.53
N ASP A 170 -6.79 -34.23 10.01
CA ASP A 170 -6.06 -35.18 9.17
C ASP A 170 -5.67 -36.41 10.00
N GLN A 171 -5.46 -37.51 9.33
CA GLN A 171 -5.01 -38.74 9.97
C GLN A 171 -3.95 -39.42 9.07
N SER A 172 -2.81 -39.77 9.63
CA SER A 172 -1.78 -40.48 8.87
C SER A 172 -2.22 -41.90 8.52
N SER A 173 -1.66 -42.49 7.46
CA SER A 173 -1.97 -43.85 7.02
C SER A 173 -1.53 -44.93 8.04
N THR A 174 -0.71 -44.55 8.99
CA THR A 174 -0.21 -45.43 10.05
C THR A 174 -0.91 -45.24 11.42
N GLY A 175 -1.94 -44.40 11.46
CA GLY A 175 -2.74 -44.12 12.67
C GLY A 175 -2.56 -42.71 13.21
#